data_c68a6774ea864bb5c2e798152bb1f1da
#
_entry.id   c68a6774ea864bb5c2e798152bb1f1da
#
_cell.length_a   1.000
_cell.length_b   1.000
_cell.length_c   1.000
_cell.angle_alpha   90.00
_cell.angle_beta   90.00
_cell.angle_gamma   90.00
#
_symmetry.space_group_name_H-M   'P 1'
#
loop_
_entity.id
_entity.type
_entity.pdbx_description
1 polymer ?
#
loop_
_entity_poly.entity_id
_entity_poly.type
_entity_poly.pdbx_seq_one_letter_code
_entity_poly.pdbx_strand_id
1 'polypeptide(L)'
;MNAQARRNLTSARRRLPALVLMLVVVALCVAGVIYKGAEITQVDVNDGGIWVTNKSKQMVGHLDYEARILDGALRTEATNFDVGQAAETVTVSDLTSLTVAPVNVTQVSLGSPTALPAGSAVMQGGDVLGVLNAADGTLWTTSATSPSPTALSDGAAVASNMGASAFVTGMDGTVYALSSSGTLTTVKRQGSVGQATTSTIEGIPADAQLSVTVVGDQVVALDSASNTLFLPGGRTLNLSAAGVEEGGVLQQAGPKADSVLLATPSTLVTIPLKGATPTITPAAEGSPVGTPAAPVRHEGCAYGAWTGSGAYLRSCDDPASNRQQVVDTLTSAREIVFRTNRKA
;
A
#
# COMPACT_ATOMS: atom_id res chain seq x y z
N MET A 1 -45.49 14.74 76.52
CA MET A 1 -44.75 14.73 75.21
C MET A 1 -43.69 13.64 75.28
N ASN A 2 -43.90 12.60 74.47
CA ASN A 2 -43.32 11.27 74.65
C ASN A 2 -41.81 11.18 74.48
N ALA A 3 -41.13 10.54 75.39
CA ALA A 3 -39.69 10.21 75.37
C ALA A 3 -39.26 9.37 74.12
N GLN A 4 -40.26 8.69 73.51
CA GLN A 4 -40.07 7.92 72.26
C GLN A 4 -39.81 8.82 71.00
N ALA A 5 -40.43 10.00 70.94
CA ALA A 5 -40.24 10.91 69.82
C ALA A 5 -38.81 11.52 69.78
N ARG A 6 -38.18 11.72 70.92
CA ARG A 6 -36.78 12.23 71.03
C ARG A 6 -35.71 11.21 70.65
N ARG A 7 -35.99 9.88 70.92
CA ARG A 7 -35.02 8.81 70.49
C ARG A 7 -34.98 8.60 68.98
N ASN A 8 -36.16 8.78 68.31
CA ASN A 8 -36.23 8.61 66.88
C ASN A 8 -35.49 9.77 66.10
N LEU A 9 -35.51 10.99 66.61
CA LEU A 9 -34.85 12.15 66.02
C LEU A 9 -33.33 12.10 66.14
N THR A 10 -32.78 11.51 67.23
CA THR A 10 -31.34 11.37 67.40
C THR A 10 -30.74 10.23 66.57
N SER A 11 -31.49 9.15 66.32
CA SER A 11 -31.08 8.05 65.45
C SER A 11 -31.13 8.45 63.97
N ALA A 12 -32.10 9.28 63.56
CA ALA A 12 -32.17 9.82 62.18
C ALA A 12 -31.03 10.79 61.88
N ARG A 13 -30.65 11.67 62.82
CA ARG A 13 -29.52 12.58 62.67
C ARG A 13 -28.15 11.86 62.57
N ARG A 14 -27.98 10.70 63.17
CA ARG A 14 -26.76 9.88 63.05
C ARG A 14 -26.67 9.08 61.75
N ARG A 15 -27.81 8.74 61.13
CA ARG A 15 -27.88 7.97 59.88
C ARG A 15 -27.77 8.87 58.64
N LEU A 16 -28.07 10.16 58.75
CA LEU A 16 -28.02 11.11 57.66
C LEU A 16 -26.61 11.22 57.02
N PRO A 17 -25.54 11.42 57.84
CA PRO A 17 -24.17 11.49 57.22
C PRO A 17 -23.71 10.19 56.57
N ALA A 18 -24.16 9.02 57.11
CA ALA A 18 -23.81 7.74 56.48
C ALA A 18 -24.53 7.53 55.15
N LEU A 19 -25.79 7.97 55.01
CA LEU A 19 -26.54 7.95 53.77
C LEU A 19 -25.96 8.92 52.74
N VAL A 20 -25.55 10.12 53.14
CA VAL A 20 -24.90 11.07 52.26
C VAL A 20 -23.58 10.53 51.76
N LEU A 21 -22.75 9.93 52.64
CA LEU A 21 -21.49 9.32 52.24
C LEU A 21 -21.70 8.19 51.24
N MET A 22 -22.71 7.33 51.48
CA MET A 22 -23.05 6.23 50.57
C MET A 22 -23.48 6.74 49.19
N LEU A 23 -24.30 7.80 49.14
CA LEU A 23 -24.70 8.44 47.89
C LEU A 23 -23.53 9.05 47.11
N VAL A 24 -22.59 9.67 47.82
CA VAL A 24 -21.38 10.25 47.20
C VAL A 24 -20.51 9.13 46.62
N VAL A 25 -20.30 8.02 47.35
CA VAL A 25 -19.55 6.86 46.86
C VAL A 25 -20.19 6.24 45.62
N VAL A 26 -21.53 6.05 45.67
CA VAL A 26 -22.26 5.54 44.50
C VAL A 26 -22.16 6.50 43.31
N ALA A 27 -22.28 7.81 43.53
CA ALA A 27 -22.12 8.81 42.46
C ALA A 27 -20.69 8.80 41.85
N LEU A 28 -19.67 8.65 42.69
CA LEU A 28 -18.28 8.53 42.23
C LEU A 28 -18.03 7.23 41.43
N CYS A 29 -18.62 6.11 41.89
CA CYS A 29 -18.54 4.85 41.15
C CYS A 29 -19.23 4.94 39.79
N VAL A 30 -20.47 5.53 39.76
CA VAL A 30 -21.19 5.74 38.50
C VAL A 30 -20.43 6.71 37.58
N ALA A 31 -19.89 7.79 38.14
CA ALA A 31 -19.05 8.71 37.36
C ALA A 31 -17.82 8.01 36.79
N GLY A 32 -17.17 7.12 37.58
CA GLY A 32 -16.00 6.34 37.11
C GLY A 32 -16.33 5.33 36.01
N VAL A 33 -17.54 4.77 36.01
CA VAL A 33 -18.01 3.84 34.97
C VAL A 33 -18.45 4.58 33.70
N ILE A 34 -19.04 5.77 33.85
CA ILE A 34 -19.51 6.59 32.70
C ILE A 34 -18.38 7.43 32.10
N TYR A 35 -17.33 7.67 32.86
CA TYR A 35 -16.18 8.46 32.38
C TYR A 35 -15.43 7.69 31.28
N LYS A 36 -15.59 8.12 30.05
CA LYS A 36 -14.94 7.53 28.86
C LYS A 36 -13.41 7.72 28.80
N GLY A 37 -12.77 8.14 29.87
CA GLY A 37 -11.37 8.49 29.84
C GLY A 37 -11.12 9.78 29.03
N ALA A 38 -9.97 10.41 29.21
CA ALA A 38 -9.48 11.40 28.26
C ALA A 38 -9.23 10.67 26.93
N GLU A 39 -9.71 11.21 25.83
CA GLU A 39 -9.31 10.72 24.51
C GLU A 39 -7.78 10.71 24.50
N ILE A 40 -7.21 9.50 24.43
CA ILE A 40 -5.77 9.38 24.20
C ILE A 40 -5.59 9.91 22.79
N THR A 41 -5.06 11.10 22.67
CA THR A 41 -4.57 11.61 21.38
C THR A 41 -3.53 10.61 20.95
N GLN A 42 -3.87 9.74 19.99
CA GLN A 42 -2.86 8.94 19.29
C GLN A 42 -1.95 9.96 18.61
N VAL A 43 -0.79 10.17 19.20
CA VAL A 43 0.28 10.89 18.53
C VAL A 43 0.68 9.99 17.37
N ASP A 44 0.42 10.45 16.14
CA ASP A 44 0.91 9.79 14.95
C ASP A 44 2.44 9.95 14.98
N VAL A 45 3.14 8.90 15.42
CA VAL A 45 4.61 8.86 15.48
C VAL A 45 5.25 8.67 14.09
N ASN A 46 4.43 8.59 13.02
CA ASN A 46 4.95 8.59 11.66
C ASN A 46 5.57 9.98 11.35
N ASP A 47 6.89 10.03 11.33
CA ASP A 47 7.70 11.21 11.02
C ASP A 47 7.65 11.61 9.54
N GLY A 48 6.95 10.83 8.69
CA GLY A 48 6.92 11.02 7.24
C GLY A 48 8.15 10.48 6.54
N GLY A 49 9.04 9.80 7.26
CA GLY A 49 10.27 9.23 6.69
C GLY A 49 9.98 8.18 5.63
N ILE A 50 10.83 8.15 4.61
CA ILE A 50 10.76 7.22 3.48
C ILE A 50 11.98 6.33 3.46
N TRP A 51 11.74 5.03 3.34
CA TRP A 51 12.81 4.06 3.12
C TRP A 51 13.10 3.90 1.63
N VAL A 52 14.34 4.11 1.24
CA VAL A 52 14.82 4.08 -0.14
C VAL A 52 15.96 3.08 -0.32
N THR A 53 16.08 2.53 -1.52
CA THR A 53 17.13 1.57 -1.86
C THR A 53 18.24 2.22 -2.68
N ASN A 54 19.48 1.85 -2.38
CA ASN A 54 20.64 2.11 -3.23
C ASN A 54 21.30 0.76 -3.57
N LYS A 55 20.86 0.16 -4.68
CA LYS A 55 21.33 -1.17 -5.10
C LYS A 55 22.84 -1.21 -5.34
N SER A 56 23.44 -0.14 -5.89
CA SER A 56 24.88 -0.09 -6.17
C SER A 56 25.74 -0.07 -4.91
N LYS A 57 25.21 0.40 -3.79
CA LYS A 57 25.88 0.42 -2.49
C LYS A 57 25.40 -0.67 -1.54
N GLN A 58 24.46 -1.50 -1.97
CA GLN A 58 23.81 -2.52 -1.15
C GLN A 58 23.27 -1.93 0.18
N MET A 59 22.56 -0.82 0.08
CA MET A 59 22.07 -0.07 1.24
C MET A 59 20.57 0.24 1.08
N VAL A 60 19.88 0.16 2.20
CA VAL A 60 18.54 0.71 2.39
C VAL A 60 18.69 1.89 3.34
N GLY A 61 18.26 3.06 2.92
CA GLY A 61 18.40 4.31 3.68
C GLY A 61 17.04 4.82 4.14
N HIS A 62 17.01 5.42 5.32
CA HIS A 62 15.88 6.17 5.83
C HIS A 62 16.10 7.65 5.48
N LEU A 63 15.15 8.24 4.74
CA LEU A 63 15.13 9.64 4.36
C LEU A 63 14.11 10.36 5.25
N ASP A 64 14.58 11.22 6.14
CA ASP A 64 13.72 12.21 6.79
C ASP A 64 13.28 13.24 5.73
N TYR A 65 11.99 13.19 5.37
CA TYR A 65 11.46 14.03 4.30
C TYR A 65 11.42 15.51 4.69
N GLU A 66 11.14 15.84 5.95
CA GLU A 66 11.06 17.20 6.43
C GLU A 66 12.46 17.85 6.47
N ALA A 67 13.43 17.14 7.02
CA ALA A 67 14.82 17.60 7.09
C ALA A 67 15.59 17.43 5.77
N ARG A 68 15.08 16.60 4.83
CA ARG A 68 15.72 16.23 3.56
C ARG A 68 17.13 15.63 3.72
N ILE A 69 17.29 14.84 4.74
CA ILE A 69 18.55 14.14 5.04
C ILE A 69 18.33 12.64 5.15
N LEU A 70 19.37 11.87 4.84
CA LEU A 70 19.44 10.46 5.18
C LEU A 70 19.96 10.35 6.61
N ASP A 71 19.11 9.98 7.54
CA ASP A 71 19.42 9.92 8.98
C ASP A 71 19.65 8.49 9.48
N GLY A 72 19.35 7.50 8.65
CA GLY A 72 19.56 6.09 8.93
C GLY A 72 19.91 5.29 7.69
N ALA A 73 20.68 4.23 7.85
CA ALA A 73 20.99 3.31 6.76
C ALA A 73 21.26 1.90 7.27
N LEU A 74 20.75 0.92 6.52
CA LEU A 74 20.98 -0.51 6.69
C LEU A 74 21.82 -1.04 5.54
N ARG A 75 22.78 -1.91 5.83
CA ARG A 75 23.45 -2.71 4.82
C ARG A 75 22.72 -4.02 4.60
N THR A 76 22.66 -4.44 3.34
CA THR A 76 22.21 -5.77 2.96
C THR A 76 23.32 -6.45 2.16
N GLU A 77 23.42 -7.77 2.27
CA GLU A 77 24.32 -8.55 1.42
C GLU A 77 23.71 -8.87 0.06
N ALA A 78 22.41 -8.63 -0.09
CA ALA A 78 21.67 -8.87 -1.31
C ALA A 78 22.15 -7.94 -2.44
N THR A 79 22.31 -8.47 -3.64
CA THR A 79 22.62 -7.71 -4.85
C THR A 79 21.34 -7.23 -5.55
N ASN A 80 20.25 -7.95 -5.39
CA ASN A 80 18.94 -7.57 -5.89
C ASN A 80 17.94 -7.59 -4.72
N PHE A 81 17.54 -6.44 -4.28
CA PHE A 81 16.64 -6.25 -3.13
C PHE A 81 15.71 -5.07 -3.35
N ASP A 82 14.62 -5.07 -2.61
CA ASP A 82 13.68 -3.96 -2.61
C ASP A 82 13.14 -3.70 -1.20
N VAL A 83 12.58 -2.52 -0.99
CA VAL A 83 11.94 -2.11 0.25
C VAL A 83 10.44 -1.92 0.04
N GLY A 84 9.65 -2.55 0.89
CA GLY A 84 8.23 -2.27 1.02
C GLY A 84 8.00 -1.36 2.22
N GLN A 85 7.11 -0.39 2.08
CA GLN A 85 6.74 0.50 3.19
C GLN A 85 5.25 0.81 3.17
N ALA A 86 4.63 0.74 4.35
CA ALA A 86 3.29 1.26 4.60
C ALA A 86 3.28 1.88 6.00
N ALA A 87 3.30 3.20 6.08
CA ALA A 87 3.51 3.96 7.30
C ALA A 87 4.80 3.50 8.02
N GLU A 88 4.67 2.96 9.25
CA GLU A 88 5.80 2.49 10.06
C GLU A 88 6.20 1.04 9.76
N THR A 89 5.38 0.31 9.01
CA THR A 89 5.68 -1.07 8.63
C THR A 89 6.58 -1.09 7.42
N VAL A 90 7.79 -1.55 7.61
CA VAL A 90 8.84 -1.58 6.58
C VAL A 90 9.40 -2.99 6.47
N THR A 91 9.56 -3.48 5.26
CA THR A 91 10.20 -4.76 4.96
C THR A 91 11.28 -4.61 3.90
N VAL A 92 12.30 -5.42 3.98
CA VAL A 92 13.32 -5.57 2.92
C VAL A 92 13.18 -6.97 2.34
N SER A 93 13.01 -7.03 1.03
CA SER A 93 12.93 -8.28 0.27
C SER A 93 14.24 -8.49 -0.46
N ASP A 94 14.92 -9.62 -0.21
CA ASP A 94 16.05 -10.09 -0.99
C ASP A 94 15.52 -10.99 -2.11
N LEU A 95 15.57 -10.48 -3.33
CA LEU A 95 15.07 -11.19 -4.52
C LEU A 95 16.10 -12.18 -5.08
N THR A 96 17.31 -12.22 -4.54
CA THR A 96 18.34 -13.20 -4.91
C THR A 96 18.22 -14.47 -4.09
N SER A 97 18.14 -14.33 -2.77
CA SER A 97 18.00 -15.46 -1.83
C SER A 97 16.53 -15.81 -1.53
N LEU A 98 15.58 -15.07 -2.10
CA LEU A 98 14.15 -15.23 -1.86
C LEU A 98 13.81 -15.21 -0.37
N THR A 99 14.13 -14.09 0.28
CA THR A 99 13.78 -13.87 1.68
C THR A 99 13.15 -12.49 1.87
N VAL A 100 12.38 -12.34 2.94
CA VAL A 100 11.84 -11.05 3.39
C VAL A 100 12.15 -10.88 4.87
N ALA A 101 12.61 -9.68 5.25
CA ALA A 101 12.90 -9.32 6.63
C ALA A 101 12.15 -8.04 7.02
N PRO A 102 11.48 -7.98 8.18
CA PRO A 102 10.95 -6.75 8.71
C PRO A 102 12.07 -5.82 9.15
N VAL A 103 11.86 -4.52 9.05
CA VAL A 103 12.78 -3.50 9.57
C VAL A 103 12.29 -3.02 10.93
N ASN A 104 13.15 -3.07 11.94
CA ASN A 104 12.92 -2.32 13.16
C ASN A 104 13.30 -0.86 12.92
N VAL A 105 12.31 -0.02 12.66
CA VAL A 105 12.52 1.39 12.30
C VAL A 105 13.12 2.20 13.43
N THR A 106 12.83 1.84 14.70
CA THR A 106 13.38 2.53 15.87
C THR A 106 14.86 2.25 16.08
N GLN A 107 15.31 1.02 15.82
CA GLN A 107 16.71 0.60 16.00
C GLN A 107 17.52 0.67 14.71
N VAL A 108 16.88 0.99 13.60
CA VAL A 108 17.47 0.96 12.25
C VAL A 108 18.20 -0.37 12.03
N SER A 109 17.46 -1.48 12.20
CA SER A 109 18.02 -2.83 12.09
C SER A 109 17.09 -3.78 11.34
N LEU A 110 17.67 -4.76 10.63
CA LEU A 110 16.91 -5.83 9.99
C LEU A 110 16.51 -6.88 11.04
N GLY A 111 15.25 -7.30 10.99
CA GLY A 111 14.76 -8.46 11.72
C GLY A 111 15.23 -9.77 11.09
N SER A 112 14.78 -10.89 11.67
CA SER A 112 15.11 -12.23 11.13
C SER A 112 14.48 -12.43 9.75
N PRO A 113 15.25 -12.86 8.74
CA PRO A 113 14.72 -13.13 7.42
C PRO A 113 13.83 -14.37 7.42
N THR A 114 12.75 -14.30 6.67
CA THR A 114 11.83 -15.41 6.40
C THR A 114 11.97 -15.80 4.93
N ALA A 115 12.15 -17.09 4.67
CA ALA A 115 12.24 -17.62 3.30
C ALA A 115 10.89 -17.49 2.58
N LEU A 116 10.95 -17.07 1.32
CA LEU A 116 9.82 -17.02 0.39
C LEU A 116 9.77 -18.34 -0.43
N PRO A 117 8.59 -18.79 -0.86
CA PRO A 117 8.46 -19.91 -1.78
C PRO A 117 9.26 -19.69 -3.07
N ALA A 118 9.81 -20.74 -3.63
CA ALA A 118 10.63 -20.65 -4.84
C ALA A 118 9.83 -20.07 -6.01
N GLY A 119 10.45 -19.17 -6.79
CA GLY A 119 9.81 -18.54 -7.94
C GLY A 119 8.72 -17.54 -7.62
N SER A 120 8.56 -17.16 -6.34
CA SER A 120 7.55 -16.19 -5.95
C SER A 120 8.07 -14.75 -6.00
N ALA A 121 7.15 -13.82 -6.25
CA ALA A 121 7.31 -12.39 -6.04
C ALA A 121 6.56 -11.97 -4.77
N VAL A 122 6.99 -10.87 -4.15
CA VAL A 122 6.39 -10.33 -2.93
C VAL A 122 6.05 -8.86 -3.11
N MET A 123 4.87 -8.45 -2.63
CA MET A 123 4.42 -7.06 -2.58
C MET A 123 3.82 -6.75 -1.23
N GLN A 124 4.18 -5.60 -0.68
CA GLN A 124 3.63 -5.11 0.59
C GLN A 124 2.53 -4.09 0.35
N GLY A 125 1.46 -4.20 1.14
CA GLY A 125 0.45 -3.16 1.31
C GLY A 125 -0.08 -3.20 2.74
N GLY A 126 -0.17 -2.05 3.40
CA GLY A 126 -0.47 -2.02 4.83
C GLY A 126 0.51 -2.89 5.63
N ASP A 127 -0.03 -3.72 6.49
CA ASP A 127 0.72 -4.71 7.29
C ASP A 127 0.75 -6.11 6.66
N VAL A 128 0.38 -6.22 5.38
CA VAL A 128 0.28 -7.49 4.66
C VAL A 128 1.34 -7.61 3.58
N LEU A 129 1.95 -8.77 3.51
CA LEU A 129 2.73 -9.23 2.36
C LEU A 129 1.87 -10.19 1.55
N GLY A 130 1.61 -9.85 0.30
CA GLY A 130 1.15 -10.79 -0.72
C GLY A 130 2.35 -11.46 -1.36
N VAL A 131 2.32 -12.77 -1.51
CA VAL A 131 3.39 -13.58 -2.12
C VAL A 131 2.76 -14.47 -3.18
N LEU A 132 3.20 -14.32 -4.43
CA LEU A 132 2.65 -15.07 -5.56
C LEU A 132 3.76 -15.77 -6.33
N ASN A 133 3.62 -17.07 -6.55
CA ASN A 133 4.30 -17.75 -7.65
C ASN A 133 3.49 -17.51 -8.93
N ALA A 134 3.99 -16.62 -9.78
CA ALA A 134 3.26 -16.18 -10.97
C ALA A 134 3.13 -17.27 -12.05
N ALA A 135 3.95 -18.30 -12.02
CA ALA A 135 3.94 -19.36 -13.04
C ALA A 135 2.79 -20.35 -12.85
N ASP A 136 2.52 -20.77 -11.60
CA ASP A 136 1.47 -21.72 -11.26
C ASP A 136 0.25 -21.07 -10.60
N GLY A 137 0.36 -19.79 -10.21
CA GLY A 137 -0.72 -19.06 -9.56
C GLY A 137 -0.97 -19.52 -8.13
N THR A 138 0.08 -19.88 -7.39
CA THR A 138 -0.04 -20.14 -5.95
C THR A 138 0.17 -18.86 -5.16
N LEU A 139 -0.80 -18.50 -4.33
CA LEU A 139 -0.85 -17.26 -3.57
C LEU A 139 -0.82 -17.51 -2.08
N TRP A 140 0.03 -16.79 -1.39
CA TRP A 140 0.13 -16.76 0.07
C TRP A 140 -0.02 -15.34 0.59
N THR A 141 -0.39 -15.20 1.86
CA THR A 141 -0.38 -13.93 2.59
C THR A 141 0.22 -14.11 3.97
N THR A 142 1.04 -13.15 4.40
CA THR A 142 1.62 -13.14 5.74
C THR A 142 1.68 -11.71 6.28
N SER A 143 1.99 -11.56 7.59
CA SER A 143 2.20 -10.23 8.16
C SER A 143 3.52 -9.62 7.70
N ALA A 144 3.53 -8.34 7.37
CA ALA A 144 4.74 -7.60 7.07
C ALA A 144 5.58 -7.32 8.33
N THR A 145 4.94 -7.14 9.48
CA THR A 145 5.64 -6.90 10.77
C THR A 145 6.25 -8.17 11.35
N SER A 146 5.68 -9.35 11.02
CA SER A 146 6.16 -10.65 11.52
C SER A 146 5.88 -11.72 10.46
N PRO A 147 6.68 -11.77 9.39
CA PRO A 147 6.53 -12.79 8.37
C PRO A 147 6.71 -14.18 8.97
N SER A 148 5.82 -15.11 8.63
CA SER A 148 5.82 -16.45 9.22
C SER A 148 6.12 -17.51 8.16
N PRO A 149 7.15 -18.36 8.34
CA PRO A 149 7.41 -19.49 7.44
C PRO A 149 6.22 -20.45 7.33
N THR A 150 5.46 -20.62 8.43
CA THR A 150 4.26 -21.49 8.41
C THR A 150 3.17 -20.92 7.50
N ALA A 151 3.00 -19.60 7.45
CA ALA A 151 2.02 -18.95 6.58
C ALA A 151 2.43 -18.97 5.09
N LEU A 152 3.69 -19.26 4.81
CA LEU A 152 4.26 -19.36 3.46
C LEU A 152 4.54 -20.80 3.02
N SER A 153 4.09 -21.80 3.80
CA SER A 153 4.18 -23.20 3.42
C SER A 153 3.12 -23.58 2.40
N ASP A 154 3.35 -24.64 1.63
CA ASP A 154 2.41 -25.10 0.58
C ASP A 154 0.99 -25.34 1.12
N GLY A 155 0.89 -25.89 2.34
CA GLY A 155 -0.41 -26.17 2.99
C GLY A 155 -1.14 -24.91 3.49
N ALA A 156 -0.52 -23.73 3.46
CA ALA A 156 -1.10 -22.48 3.90
C ALA A 156 -1.43 -21.53 2.74
N ALA A 157 -1.29 -21.99 1.49
CA ALA A 157 -1.68 -21.20 0.33
C ALA A 157 -3.16 -20.82 0.40
N VAL A 158 -3.47 -19.52 0.19
CA VAL A 158 -4.84 -18.99 0.20
C VAL A 158 -5.55 -19.23 -1.13
N ALA A 159 -4.78 -19.43 -2.20
CA ALA A 159 -5.25 -19.91 -3.51
C ALA A 159 -4.11 -20.66 -4.21
N SER A 160 -4.43 -21.60 -5.09
CA SER A 160 -3.46 -22.38 -5.84
C SER A 160 -4.01 -22.79 -7.20
N ASN A 161 -3.10 -23.18 -8.11
CA ASN A 161 -3.44 -23.66 -9.45
C ASN A 161 -4.24 -22.63 -10.28
N MET A 162 -3.99 -21.33 -10.07
CA MET A 162 -4.64 -20.28 -10.85
C MET A 162 -4.04 -20.15 -12.26
N GLY A 163 -2.93 -20.82 -12.53
CA GLY A 163 -2.14 -20.66 -13.75
C GLY A 163 -1.34 -19.35 -13.76
N ALA A 164 -0.82 -18.96 -14.91
CA ALA A 164 -0.08 -17.70 -15.04
C ALA A 164 -0.91 -16.54 -14.53
N SER A 165 -0.35 -15.76 -13.60
CA SER A 165 -1.09 -14.73 -12.87
C SER A 165 -0.24 -13.50 -12.61
N ALA A 166 -0.90 -12.34 -12.58
CA ALA A 166 -0.36 -11.08 -12.06
C ALA A 166 -1.03 -10.74 -10.73
N PHE A 167 -0.35 -10.00 -9.85
CA PHE A 167 -0.93 -9.60 -8.57
C PHE A 167 -0.52 -8.21 -8.13
N VAL A 168 -1.26 -7.67 -7.17
CA VAL A 168 -0.97 -6.43 -6.48
C VAL A 168 -1.49 -6.52 -5.04
N THR A 169 -0.78 -5.89 -4.11
CA THR A 169 -1.28 -5.68 -2.75
C THR A 169 -1.71 -4.23 -2.61
N GLY A 170 -2.98 -4.01 -2.29
CA GLY A 170 -3.55 -2.69 -2.07
C GLY A 170 -3.01 -2.02 -0.80
N MET A 171 -3.14 -0.71 -0.70
CA MET A 171 -2.67 0.07 0.45
C MET A 171 -3.33 -0.35 1.78
N ASP A 172 -4.51 -0.97 1.72
CA ASP A 172 -5.25 -1.55 2.85
C ASP A 172 -4.83 -2.98 3.22
N GLY A 173 -3.85 -3.55 2.50
CA GLY A 173 -3.40 -4.93 2.68
C GLY A 173 -4.26 -5.98 1.97
N THR A 174 -5.27 -5.58 1.21
CA THR A 174 -6.02 -6.52 0.36
C THR A 174 -5.15 -6.96 -0.82
N VAL A 175 -5.03 -8.28 -1.03
CA VAL A 175 -4.26 -8.84 -2.14
C VAL A 175 -5.22 -9.21 -3.27
N TYR A 176 -4.87 -8.80 -4.47
CA TYR A 176 -5.59 -9.09 -5.69
C TYR A 176 -4.68 -9.87 -6.64
N ALA A 177 -5.07 -11.07 -7.05
CA ALA A 177 -4.36 -11.89 -8.04
C ALA A 177 -5.29 -12.19 -9.21
N LEU A 178 -4.84 -11.88 -10.41
CA LEU A 178 -5.58 -12.05 -11.65
C LEU A 178 -4.89 -13.11 -12.51
N SER A 179 -5.60 -14.19 -12.81
CA SER A 179 -5.11 -15.23 -13.71
C SER A 179 -5.26 -14.83 -15.18
N SER A 180 -4.49 -15.47 -16.05
CA SER A 180 -4.64 -15.30 -17.51
C SER A 180 -6.00 -15.75 -18.03
N SER A 181 -6.76 -16.54 -17.27
CA SER A 181 -8.16 -16.89 -17.59
C SER A 181 -9.18 -15.83 -17.18
N GLY A 182 -8.75 -14.69 -16.62
CA GLY A 182 -9.64 -13.62 -16.17
C GLY A 182 -10.22 -13.83 -14.77
N THR A 183 -9.83 -14.89 -14.05
CA THR A 183 -10.28 -15.08 -12.66
C THR A 183 -9.51 -14.15 -11.73
N LEU A 184 -10.22 -13.25 -11.07
CA LEU A 184 -9.71 -12.35 -10.05
C LEU A 184 -9.94 -12.96 -8.66
N THR A 185 -8.86 -13.32 -7.99
CA THR A 185 -8.87 -13.75 -6.59
C THR A 185 -8.55 -12.55 -5.71
N THR A 186 -9.45 -12.24 -4.78
CA THR A 186 -9.30 -11.16 -3.79
C THR A 186 -9.14 -11.78 -2.42
N VAL A 187 -8.06 -11.44 -1.73
CA VAL A 187 -7.77 -11.94 -0.38
C VAL A 187 -7.76 -10.78 0.59
N LYS A 188 -8.73 -10.79 1.50
CA LYS A 188 -8.76 -9.87 2.65
C LYS A 188 -8.24 -10.60 3.88
N ARG A 189 -7.29 -10.00 4.56
CA ARG A 189 -6.76 -10.57 5.78
C ARG A 189 -7.59 -10.12 6.98
N GLN A 190 -8.07 -11.09 7.77
CA GLN A 190 -8.72 -10.86 9.06
C GLN A 190 -7.89 -11.58 10.14
N GLY A 191 -7.11 -10.81 10.91
CA GLY A 191 -6.15 -11.37 11.85
C GLY A 191 -5.05 -12.16 11.14
N SER A 192 -4.87 -13.43 11.52
CA SER A 192 -3.83 -14.32 10.93
C SER A 192 -4.27 -15.06 9.65
N VAL A 193 -5.55 -15.03 9.30
CA VAL A 193 -6.11 -15.82 8.19
C VAL A 193 -6.58 -14.92 7.05
N GLY A 194 -6.17 -15.22 5.83
CA GLY A 194 -6.69 -14.62 4.61
C GLY A 194 -7.98 -15.32 4.17
N GLN A 195 -9.00 -14.55 3.84
CA GLN A 195 -10.22 -15.07 3.19
C GLN A 195 -10.18 -14.73 1.71
N ALA A 196 -10.13 -15.76 0.87
CA ALA A 196 -10.15 -15.61 -0.58
C ALA A 196 -11.59 -15.60 -1.10
N THR A 197 -11.87 -14.68 -2.00
CA THR A 197 -13.09 -14.62 -2.83
C THR A 197 -12.70 -14.52 -4.28
N THR A 198 -13.49 -15.06 -5.18
CA THR A 198 -13.23 -15.03 -6.62
C THR A 198 -14.33 -14.27 -7.36
N SER A 199 -13.93 -13.58 -8.41
CA SER A 199 -14.80 -12.94 -9.40
C SER A 199 -14.15 -13.06 -10.78
N THR A 200 -14.85 -12.67 -11.85
CA THR A 200 -14.32 -12.75 -13.19
C THR A 200 -14.21 -11.37 -13.80
N ILE A 201 -13.09 -11.09 -14.45
CA ILE A 201 -12.94 -9.95 -15.38
C ILE A 201 -13.14 -10.50 -16.79
N GLU A 202 -14.25 -10.11 -17.39
CA GLU A 202 -14.66 -10.59 -18.71
C GLU A 202 -13.77 -10.04 -19.83
N GLY A 203 -13.59 -10.82 -20.89
CA GLY A 203 -12.96 -10.39 -22.13
C GLY A 203 -11.43 -10.42 -22.13
N ILE A 204 -10.79 -10.99 -21.10
CA ILE A 204 -9.34 -11.21 -21.09
C ILE A 204 -9.00 -12.35 -22.06
N PRO A 205 -8.11 -12.12 -23.09
CA PRO A 205 -7.62 -13.18 -23.96
C PRO A 205 -6.81 -14.24 -23.20
N ALA A 206 -6.83 -15.47 -23.67
CA ALA A 206 -6.11 -16.59 -23.01
C ALA A 206 -4.59 -16.44 -23.06
N ASP A 207 -4.06 -15.67 -24.00
CA ASP A 207 -2.64 -15.36 -24.22
C ASP A 207 -2.24 -13.96 -23.71
N ALA A 208 -3.11 -13.30 -22.92
CA ALA A 208 -2.89 -11.96 -22.40
C ALA A 208 -1.62 -11.88 -21.54
N GLN A 209 -0.85 -10.83 -21.74
CA GLN A 209 0.29 -10.46 -20.90
C GLN A 209 -0.15 -9.44 -19.86
N LEU A 210 -0.64 -9.97 -18.75
CA LEU A 210 -1.31 -9.17 -17.74
C LEU A 210 -0.36 -8.48 -16.76
N SER A 211 -0.64 -7.22 -16.50
CA SER A 211 -0.26 -6.51 -15.29
C SER A 211 -1.50 -5.99 -14.58
N VAL A 212 -1.44 -5.83 -13.27
CA VAL A 212 -2.58 -5.43 -12.45
C VAL A 212 -2.19 -4.36 -11.44
N THR A 213 -3.09 -3.42 -11.23
CA THR A 213 -2.99 -2.42 -10.16
C THR A 213 -4.34 -2.23 -9.47
N VAL A 214 -4.32 -1.50 -8.37
CA VAL A 214 -5.53 -1.14 -7.64
C VAL A 214 -5.55 0.35 -7.30
N VAL A 215 -6.71 0.97 -7.49
CA VAL A 215 -6.99 2.38 -7.16
C VAL A 215 -8.05 2.39 -6.06
N GLY A 216 -7.61 2.54 -4.80
CA GLY A 216 -8.46 2.24 -3.65
C GLY A 216 -8.79 0.75 -3.59
N ASP A 217 -10.04 0.40 -3.88
CA ASP A 217 -10.56 -0.97 -3.97
C ASP A 217 -10.91 -1.40 -5.41
N GLN A 218 -10.62 -0.56 -6.40
CA GLN A 218 -10.94 -0.80 -7.81
C GLN A 218 -9.75 -1.38 -8.55
N VAL A 219 -9.88 -2.63 -8.97
CA VAL A 219 -8.85 -3.34 -9.73
C VAL A 219 -8.87 -2.89 -11.19
N VAL A 220 -7.68 -2.65 -11.73
CA VAL A 220 -7.44 -2.34 -13.14
C VAL A 220 -6.37 -3.28 -13.67
N ALA A 221 -6.63 -3.91 -14.81
CA ALA A 221 -5.67 -4.77 -15.48
C ALA A 221 -5.30 -4.23 -16.86
N LEU A 222 -4.06 -4.42 -17.24
CA LEU A 222 -3.55 -4.11 -18.58
C LEU A 222 -3.06 -5.40 -19.22
N ASP A 223 -3.56 -5.68 -20.40
CA ASP A 223 -2.94 -6.61 -21.33
C ASP A 223 -1.98 -5.84 -22.23
N SER A 224 -0.69 -6.01 -22.01
CA SER A 224 0.34 -5.32 -22.80
C SER A 224 0.47 -5.87 -24.22
N ALA A 225 0.02 -7.11 -24.47
CA ALA A 225 0.07 -7.71 -25.81
C ALA A 225 -0.94 -7.07 -26.76
N SER A 226 -2.15 -6.78 -26.29
CA SER A 226 -3.21 -6.13 -27.10
C SER A 226 -3.34 -4.64 -26.83
N ASN A 227 -2.53 -4.07 -25.95
CA ASN A 227 -2.63 -2.68 -25.46
C ASN A 227 -4.07 -2.35 -25.00
N THR A 228 -4.67 -3.28 -24.23
CA THR A 228 -6.06 -3.17 -23.77
C THR A 228 -6.13 -3.08 -22.26
N LEU A 229 -6.87 -2.09 -21.77
CA LEU A 229 -7.11 -1.86 -20.35
C LEU A 229 -8.48 -2.39 -19.95
N PHE A 230 -8.52 -3.19 -18.89
CA PHE A 230 -9.74 -3.69 -18.26
C PHE A 230 -10.01 -2.86 -17.01
N LEU A 231 -11.14 -2.20 -17.00
CA LEU A 231 -11.54 -1.22 -15.98
C LEU A 231 -12.71 -1.77 -15.14
N PRO A 232 -12.94 -1.22 -13.95
CA PRO A 232 -14.06 -1.62 -13.10
C PRO A 232 -15.41 -1.54 -13.84
N GLY A 233 -16.33 -2.45 -13.48
CA GLY A 233 -17.66 -2.51 -14.09
C GLY A 233 -17.70 -3.15 -15.47
N GLY A 234 -16.69 -3.95 -15.85
CA GLY A 234 -16.65 -4.68 -17.14
C GLY A 234 -16.33 -3.81 -18.36
N ARG A 235 -15.81 -2.60 -18.13
CA ARG A 235 -15.41 -1.70 -19.23
C ARG A 235 -14.02 -2.06 -19.73
N THR A 236 -13.87 -2.13 -21.04
CA THR A 236 -12.59 -2.27 -21.72
C THR A 236 -12.25 -1.00 -22.49
N LEU A 237 -10.95 -0.69 -22.60
CA LEU A 237 -10.43 0.44 -23.36
C LEU A 237 -9.24 -0.03 -24.18
N ASN A 238 -9.37 0.01 -25.51
CA ASN A 238 -8.24 -0.16 -26.40
C ASN A 238 -7.42 1.14 -26.38
N LEU A 239 -6.22 1.06 -25.83
CA LEU A 239 -5.35 2.22 -25.61
C LEU A 239 -4.81 2.78 -26.94
N SER A 240 -4.48 1.91 -27.91
CA SER A 240 -4.02 2.35 -29.23
C SER A 240 -5.11 3.12 -29.98
N ALA A 241 -6.37 2.68 -29.91
CA ALA A 241 -7.50 3.40 -30.48
C ALA A 241 -7.76 4.74 -29.77
N ALA A 242 -7.37 4.88 -28.52
CA ALA A 242 -7.43 6.12 -27.76
C ALA A 242 -6.20 7.04 -27.97
N GLY A 243 -5.27 6.68 -28.86
CA GLY A 243 -4.06 7.44 -29.14
C GLY A 243 -2.97 7.29 -28.09
N VAL A 244 -3.05 6.27 -27.24
CA VAL A 244 -2.05 5.97 -26.21
C VAL A 244 -1.00 5.02 -26.79
N GLU A 245 0.24 5.40 -26.63
CA GLU A 245 1.44 4.68 -27.05
C GLU A 245 1.56 3.31 -26.36
N GLU A 246 2.14 2.33 -27.03
CA GLU A 246 2.44 1.00 -26.46
C GLU A 246 3.59 1.05 -25.44
N GLY A 247 3.77 -0.04 -24.70
CA GLY A 247 4.81 -0.13 -23.66
C GLY A 247 4.43 0.59 -22.36
N GLY A 248 3.13 0.75 -22.12
CA GLY A 248 2.60 1.38 -20.93
C GLY A 248 2.84 0.55 -19.66
N VAL A 249 3.18 1.24 -18.56
CA VAL A 249 3.33 0.68 -17.20
C VAL A 249 2.25 1.28 -16.31
N LEU A 250 1.45 0.40 -15.68
CA LEU A 250 0.43 0.82 -14.72
C LEU A 250 1.03 1.44 -13.47
N GLN A 251 0.29 2.34 -12.85
CA GLN A 251 0.64 2.91 -11.55
C GLN A 251 0.85 1.84 -10.48
N GLN A 252 1.60 2.17 -9.46
CA GLN A 252 1.62 1.39 -8.22
C GLN A 252 0.23 1.41 -7.55
N ALA A 253 -0.04 0.45 -6.66
CA ALA A 253 -1.25 0.50 -5.83
C ALA A 253 -1.38 1.87 -5.17
N GLY A 254 -2.54 2.49 -5.34
CA GLY A 254 -2.73 3.87 -4.94
C GLY A 254 -4.00 4.10 -4.12
N PRO A 255 -4.14 5.31 -3.56
CA PRO A 255 -5.32 5.70 -2.83
C PRO A 255 -6.55 5.74 -3.76
N LYS A 256 -7.74 5.81 -3.17
CA LYS A 256 -8.98 5.97 -3.92
C LYS A 256 -8.94 7.23 -4.77
N ALA A 257 -9.20 7.08 -6.07
CA ALA A 257 -9.26 8.14 -7.06
C ALA A 257 -10.26 7.78 -8.16
N ASP A 258 -10.64 8.75 -8.98
CA ASP A 258 -11.57 8.55 -10.11
C ASP A 258 -10.86 8.16 -11.41
N SER A 259 -9.54 8.01 -11.36
CA SER A 259 -8.72 7.67 -12.52
C SER A 259 -7.54 6.79 -12.13
N VAL A 260 -7.05 6.00 -13.09
CA VAL A 260 -5.80 5.26 -13.03
C VAL A 260 -4.73 5.96 -13.85
N LEU A 261 -3.47 5.84 -13.45
CA LEU A 261 -2.32 6.37 -14.19
C LEU A 261 -1.65 5.26 -14.99
N LEU A 262 -1.20 5.62 -16.18
CA LEU A 262 -0.36 4.79 -17.03
C LEU A 262 0.80 5.64 -17.56
N ALA A 263 2.02 5.20 -17.36
CA ALA A 263 3.19 5.85 -17.97
C ALA A 263 3.60 5.06 -19.22
N THR A 264 3.65 5.73 -20.36
CA THR A 264 4.17 5.17 -21.62
C THR A 264 5.62 5.65 -21.84
N PRO A 265 6.33 5.21 -22.87
CA PRO A 265 7.71 5.67 -23.10
C PRO A 265 7.90 7.19 -23.18
N SER A 266 6.87 7.96 -23.56
CA SER A 266 6.99 9.41 -23.72
C SER A 266 5.91 10.23 -23.00
N THR A 267 4.91 9.59 -22.38
CA THR A 267 3.75 10.30 -21.79
C THR A 267 3.31 9.72 -20.46
N LEU A 268 2.65 10.55 -19.66
CA LEU A 268 1.83 10.14 -18.53
C LEU A 268 0.35 10.25 -18.93
N VAL A 269 -0.37 9.16 -18.84
CA VAL A 269 -1.79 9.08 -19.22
C VAL A 269 -2.64 8.96 -17.98
N THR A 270 -3.61 9.86 -17.82
CA THR A 270 -4.65 9.78 -16.79
C THR A 270 -5.92 9.23 -17.41
N ILE A 271 -6.32 8.04 -16.98
CA ILE A 271 -7.45 7.31 -17.56
C ILE A 271 -8.59 7.27 -16.55
N PRO A 272 -9.72 7.95 -16.81
CA PRO A 272 -10.88 7.91 -15.93
C PRO A 272 -11.44 6.50 -15.77
N LEU A 273 -11.71 6.09 -14.54
CA LEU A 273 -12.32 4.79 -14.24
C LEU A 273 -13.76 4.70 -14.73
N LYS A 274 -14.42 5.83 -14.97
CA LYS A 274 -15.78 5.94 -15.50
C LYS A 274 -15.82 6.94 -16.68
N GLY A 275 -16.30 6.50 -17.80
CA GLY A 275 -16.90 7.25 -18.90
C GLY A 275 -16.02 8.14 -19.79
N ALA A 276 -15.12 8.95 -19.30
CA ALA A 276 -14.44 9.97 -20.09
C ALA A 276 -13.23 9.45 -20.90
N THR A 277 -12.73 10.29 -21.84
CA THR A 277 -11.52 10.00 -22.62
C THR A 277 -10.25 10.17 -21.77
N PRO A 278 -9.19 9.39 -22.05
CA PRO A 278 -7.89 9.57 -21.41
C PRO A 278 -7.32 10.97 -21.67
N THR A 279 -6.59 11.50 -20.67
CA THR A 279 -5.78 12.70 -20.82
C THR A 279 -4.33 12.29 -20.97
N ILE A 280 -3.68 12.71 -22.06
CA ILE A 280 -2.29 12.36 -22.37
C ILE A 280 -1.44 13.59 -22.11
N THR A 281 -0.44 13.47 -21.22
CA THR A 281 0.48 14.54 -20.85
C THR A 281 1.90 14.14 -21.25
N PRO A 282 2.62 14.92 -22.06
CA PRO A 282 4.02 14.63 -22.40
C PRO A 282 4.90 14.51 -21.17
N ALA A 283 5.86 13.59 -21.18
CA ALA A 283 6.80 13.36 -20.08
C ALA A 283 7.70 14.59 -19.82
N ALA A 284 8.15 15.24 -20.89
CA ALA A 284 8.86 16.51 -20.89
C ALA A 284 8.65 17.22 -22.24
N GLU A 285 9.15 18.46 -22.37
CA GLU A 285 9.14 19.19 -23.62
C GLU A 285 9.84 18.40 -24.72
N GLY A 286 9.24 18.33 -25.92
CA GLY A 286 9.74 17.54 -27.03
C GLY A 286 9.47 16.03 -26.91
N SER A 287 8.71 15.59 -25.91
CA SER A 287 8.30 14.18 -25.69
C SER A 287 9.47 13.18 -25.80
N PRO A 288 10.55 13.35 -25.04
CA PRO A 288 11.70 12.46 -25.13
C PRO A 288 11.30 11.04 -24.68
N VAL A 289 11.74 10.04 -25.45
CA VAL A 289 11.44 8.63 -25.16
C VAL A 289 12.40 8.09 -24.11
N GLY A 290 11.84 7.39 -23.11
CA GLY A 290 12.60 6.72 -22.04
C GLY A 290 11.85 5.49 -21.52
N THR A 291 12.47 4.79 -20.58
CA THR A 291 11.79 3.67 -19.90
C THR A 291 10.99 4.20 -18.71
N PRO A 292 9.65 4.08 -18.71
CA PRO A 292 8.82 4.62 -17.66
C PRO A 292 8.96 3.82 -16.36
N ALA A 293 9.02 4.52 -15.24
CA ALA A 293 8.74 3.94 -13.92
C ALA A 293 7.23 3.80 -13.72
N ALA A 294 6.80 2.84 -12.91
CA ALA A 294 5.40 2.76 -12.49
C ALA A 294 5.00 4.06 -11.78
N PRO A 295 4.07 4.86 -12.33
CA PRO A 295 3.70 6.15 -11.76
C PRO A 295 3.00 5.99 -10.42
N VAL A 296 2.97 7.06 -9.64
CA VAL A 296 2.27 7.11 -8.36
C VAL A 296 1.37 8.32 -8.25
N ARG A 297 0.36 8.22 -7.41
CA ARG A 297 -0.50 9.33 -7.01
C ARG A 297 -0.27 9.63 -5.53
N HIS A 298 -0.01 10.90 -5.23
CA HIS A 298 0.17 11.38 -3.87
C HIS A 298 -0.34 12.82 -3.76
N GLU A 299 -1.15 13.11 -2.73
CA GLU A 299 -1.68 14.45 -2.42
C GLU A 299 -2.22 15.25 -3.61
N GLY A 300 -3.10 14.63 -4.41
CA GLY A 300 -3.71 15.29 -5.58
C GLY A 300 -2.78 15.46 -6.77
N CYS A 301 -1.56 14.93 -6.71
CA CYS A 301 -0.61 14.95 -7.81
C CYS A 301 -0.32 13.56 -8.36
N ALA A 302 -0.10 13.48 -9.65
CA ALA A 302 0.43 12.32 -10.36
C ALA A 302 1.92 12.54 -10.66
N TYR A 303 2.72 11.50 -10.44
CA TYR A 303 4.17 11.56 -10.63
C TYR A 303 4.61 10.49 -11.62
N GLY A 304 5.41 10.89 -12.61
CA GLY A 304 6.05 10.02 -13.58
C GLY A 304 7.55 10.33 -13.70
N ALA A 305 8.34 9.31 -13.98
CA ALA A 305 9.76 9.45 -14.24
C ALA A 305 10.23 8.42 -15.27
N TRP A 306 11.23 8.78 -16.07
CA TRP A 306 11.71 7.96 -17.16
C TRP A 306 13.25 7.87 -17.13
N THR A 307 13.76 6.64 -17.10
CA THR A 307 15.20 6.43 -17.32
C THR A 307 15.56 6.63 -18.79
N GLY A 308 16.82 6.89 -19.09
CA GLY A 308 17.26 7.17 -20.45
C GLY A 308 17.00 8.60 -20.89
N SER A 309 15.75 9.05 -20.92
CA SER A 309 15.41 10.44 -21.24
C SER A 309 15.66 11.41 -20.07
N GLY A 310 15.64 10.91 -18.84
CA GLY A 310 15.74 11.75 -17.63
C GLY A 310 14.49 12.56 -17.34
N ALA A 311 13.40 12.33 -18.06
CA ALA A 311 12.17 13.08 -17.87
C ALA A 311 11.57 12.82 -16.48
N TYR A 312 11.08 13.87 -15.85
CA TYR A 312 10.33 13.85 -14.60
C TYR A 312 9.13 14.76 -14.74
N LEU A 313 7.96 14.23 -14.40
CA LEU A 313 6.69 14.95 -14.46
C LEU A 313 5.97 14.85 -13.11
N ARG A 314 5.53 15.99 -12.62
CA ARG A 314 4.52 16.12 -11.57
C ARG A 314 3.34 16.88 -12.14
N SER A 315 2.18 16.24 -12.19
CA SER A 315 0.91 16.81 -12.68
C SER A 315 -0.10 16.78 -11.54
N CYS A 316 -0.55 17.95 -11.12
CA CYS A 316 -1.42 18.14 -9.95
C CYS A 316 -2.79 18.68 -10.35
N ASP A 317 -3.77 18.53 -9.44
CA ASP A 317 -5.09 19.12 -9.57
C ASP A 317 -5.00 20.67 -9.64
N ASP A 318 -4.05 21.27 -8.90
CA ASP A 318 -3.66 22.67 -9.06
C ASP A 318 -2.54 22.79 -10.11
N PRO A 319 -2.82 23.39 -11.29
CA PRO A 319 -1.83 23.54 -12.36
C PRO A 319 -0.58 24.35 -11.97
N ALA A 320 -0.68 25.26 -10.97
CA ALA A 320 0.45 26.04 -10.49
C ALA A 320 1.52 25.15 -9.81
N SER A 321 1.11 23.98 -9.36
CA SER A 321 1.99 22.96 -8.74
C SER A 321 2.62 21.99 -9.74
N ASN A 322 2.29 22.07 -11.04
CA ASN A 322 2.87 21.22 -12.05
C ASN A 322 4.38 21.46 -12.21
N ARG A 323 5.11 20.39 -12.47
CA ARG A 323 6.54 20.41 -12.80
C ARG A 323 6.82 19.45 -13.93
N GLN A 324 7.56 19.91 -14.89
CA GLN A 324 8.04 19.12 -16.03
C GLN A 324 9.50 19.50 -16.29
N GLN A 325 10.40 18.54 -16.19
CA GLN A 325 11.83 18.82 -16.30
C GLN A 325 12.60 17.56 -16.72
N VAL A 326 13.80 17.77 -17.23
CA VAL A 326 14.79 16.72 -17.43
C VAL A 326 15.77 16.75 -16.26
N VAL A 327 16.01 15.60 -15.65
CA VAL A 327 16.90 15.41 -14.51
C VAL A 327 18.07 14.53 -14.95
N ASP A 328 19.25 15.09 -15.04
CA ASP A 328 20.44 14.41 -15.60
C ASP A 328 20.76 13.08 -14.92
N THR A 329 20.60 13.00 -13.61
CA THR A 329 20.87 11.77 -12.86
C THR A 329 19.93 10.62 -13.22
N LEU A 330 18.74 10.88 -13.74
CA LEU A 330 17.80 9.87 -14.20
C LEU A 330 18.16 9.30 -15.57
N THR A 331 18.94 10.02 -16.39
CA THR A 331 19.36 9.54 -17.71
C THR A 331 20.24 8.29 -17.64
N SER A 332 21.03 8.17 -16.60
CA SER A 332 21.93 7.03 -16.35
C SER A 332 21.38 6.01 -15.35
N ALA A 333 20.22 6.28 -14.75
CA ALA A 333 19.58 5.35 -13.83
C ALA A 333 19.15 4.08 -14.58
N ARG A 334 19.40 2.92 -14.00
CA ARG A 334 18.96 1.62 -14.56
C ARG A 334 17.49 1.37 -14.27
N GLU A 335 17.04 1.83 -13.12
CA GLU A 335 15.68 1.64 -12.62
C GLU A 335 15.30 2.83 -11.73
N ILE A 336 14.05 3.24 -11.80
CA ILE A 336 13.44 4.23 -10.91
C ILE A 336 12.24 3.59 -10.25
N VAL A 337 12.14 3.68 -8.93
CA VAL A 337 10.98 3.24 -8.17
C VAL A 337 10.54 4.39 -7.27
N PHE A 338 9.30 4.79 -7.41
CA PHE A 338 8.69 5.75 -6.49
C PHE A 338 8.42 5.12 -5.14
N ARG A 339 8.64 5.89 -4.10
CA ARG A 339 8.26 5.53 -2.73
C ARG A 339 7.40 6.65 -2.17
N THR A 340 6.34 6.29 -1.51
CA THR A 340 5.42 7.22 -0.87
C THR A 340 5.16 6.78 0.56
N ASN A 341 4.97 7.76 1.44
CA ASN A 341 4.45 7.57 2.78
C ASN A 341 3.28 8.53 2.97
N ARG A 342 2.52 8.45 4.06
CA ARG A 342 1.34 9.30 4.31
C ARG A 342 1.65 10.80 4.24
N LYS A 343 2.91 11.21 4.50
CA LYS A 343 3.34 12.60 4.51
C LYS A 343 4.38 12.93 3.42
N ALA A 344 4.77 11.95 2.59
CA ALA A 344 5.82 12.15 1.60
C ALA A 344 5.68 11.22 0.38
#